data_3182122ba4647de2ab4cbc9f5eb1bd31
#
_entry.id   3182122ba4647de2ab4cbc9f5eb1bd31
#
_cell.length_a   1.000
_cell.length_b   1.000
_cell.length_c   1.000
_cell.angle_alpha   90.00
_cell.angle_beta   90.00
_cell.angle_gamma   90.00
#
_symmetry.space_group_name_H-M   'P 1'
#
loop_
_entity.id
_entity.type
_entity.pdbx_description
1 polymer ?
#
loop_
_entity_poly.entity_id
_entity_poly.type
_entity_poly.pdbx_seq_one_letter_code
_entity_poly.pdbx_strand_id
1 'polypeptide(L)'
;MCKTRIMSLKKNVSEDSRSGGKKHIAPVVTAGFLGTTGVLHFVKPEHFDRIVPRALPSSARFYTYASGVAELGVAGLLALPTTRRAGALAAIALYTAVFPANVQMAWDWRHESAFKRVVAFGRLPLQIPLIHSAWRIYKTSSRR
;
A
#
# COMPACT_ATOMS: atom_id res chain seq x y z
N MET A 1 -17.17 -34.97 -31.82
CA MET A 1 -17.80 -34.07 -30.82
C MET A 1 -17.19 -34.12 -29.41
N CYS A 2 -16.56 -35.19 -28.98
CA CYS A 2 -16.01 -35.32 -27.60
C CYS A 2 -14.71 -34.54 -27.35
N LYS A 3 -13.83 -34.40 -28.33
CA LYS A 3 -12.49 -33.77 -28.21
C LYS A 3 -12.54 -32.27 -27.94
N THR A 4 -13.50 -31.56 -28.50
CA THR A 4 -13.70 -30.11 -28.34
C THR A 4 -14.17 -29.76 -26.92
N ARG A 5 -14.98 -30.62 -26.29
CA ARG A 5 -15.49 -30.40 -24.92
C ARG A 5 -14.40 -30.56 -23.87
N ILE A 6 -13.50 -31.53 -24.07
CA ILE A 6 -12.36 -31.76 -23.15
C ILE A 6 -11.33 -30.60 -23.24
N MET A 7 -11.08 -30.07 -24.43
CA MET A 7 -10.20 -28.91 -24.58
C MET A 7 -10.77 -27.66 -23.92
N SER A 8 -12.09 -27.41 -24.02
CA SER A 8 -12.77 -26.29 -23.36
C SER A 8 -12.70 -26.40 -21.83
N LEU A 9 -12.91 -27.60 -21.28
CA LEU A 9 -12.81 -27.85 -19.84
C LEU A 9 -11.37 -27.63 -19.31
N LYS A 10 -10.37 -28.13 -20.03
CA LYS A 10 -8.95 -27.91 -19.65
C LYS A 10 -8.56 -26.42 -19.69
N LYS A 11 -9.06 -25.65 -20.66
CA LYS A 11 -8.82 -24.22 -20.77
C LYS A 11 -9.45 -23.45 -19.60
N ASN A 12 -10.71 -23.77 -19.25
CA ASN A 12 -11.40 -23.14 -18.13
C ASN A 12 -10.74 -23.44 -16.78
N VAL A 13 -10.29 -24.68 -16.57
CA VAL A 13 -9.58 -25.08 -15.35
C VAL A 13 -8.23 -24.39 -15.23
N SER A 14 -7.50 -24.22 -16.33
CA SER A 14 -6.19 -23.53 -16.33
C SER A 14 -6.33 -22.02 -16.15
N GLU A 15 -7.41 -21.40 -16.65
CA GLU A 15 -7.70 -19.98 -16.47
C GLU A 15 -8.17 -19.65 -15.04
N ASP A 16 -8.97 -20.54 -14.44
CA ASP A 16 -9.42 -20.39 -13.05
C ASP A 16 -8.28 -20.55 -12.05
N SER A 17 -7.38 -21.51 -12.28
CA SER A 17 -6.17 -21.72 -11.46
C SER A 17 -5.22 -20.52 -11.51
N ARG A 18 -5.05 -19.87 -12.68
CA ARG A 18 -4.23 -18.64 -12.83
C ARG A 18 -4.90 -17.40 -12.25
N SER A 19 -6.23 -17.33 -12.28
CA SER A 19 -7.00 -16.23 -11.70
C SER A 19 -7.01 -16.28 -10.17
N GLY A 20 -7.06 -17.46 -9.58
CA GLY A 20 -7.03 -17.67 -8.13
C GLY A 20 -5.72 -17.19 -7.49
N GLY A 21 -4.56 -17.53 -8.06
CA GLY A 21 -3.26 -17.13 -7.56
C GLY A 21 -3.07 -15.60 -7.53
N LYS A 22 -3.49 -14.90 -8.57
CA LYS A 22 -3.36 -13.44 -8.66
C LYS A 22 -4.22 -12.67 -7.65
N LYS A 23 -5.35 -13.23 -7.21
CA LYS A 23 -6.26 -12.59 -6.23
C LYS A 23 -5.68 -12.53 -4.81
N HIS A 24 -4.73 -13.42 -4.48
CA HIS A 24 -4.11 -13.47 -3.15
C HIS A 24 -2.78 -12.72 -3.07
N ILE A 25 -2.08 -12.51 -4.19
CA ILE A 25 -0.76 -11.88 -4.21
C ILE A 25 -0.84 -10.40 -3.81
N ALA A 26 -1.77 -9.64 -4.38
CA ALA A 26 -1.86 -8.20 -4.13
C ALA A 26 -2.06 -7.84 -2.64
N PRO A 27 -2.99 -8.47 -1.88
CA PRO A 27 -3.11 -8.20 -0.45
C PRO A 27 -1.85 -8.53 0.34
N VAL A 28 -1.19 -9.66 0.03
CA VAL A 28 0.02 -10.09 0.74
C VAL A 28 1.20 -9.14 0.46
N VAL A 29 1.39 -8.75 -0.80
CA VAL A 29 2.44 -7.77 -1.16
C VAL A 29 2.20 -6.42 -0.51
N THR A 30 0.95 -5.93 -0.51
CA THR A 30 0.61 -4.66 0.14
C THR A 30 0.80 -4.74 1.65
N ALA A 31 0.39 -5.84 2.28
CA ALA A 31 0.60 -6.07 3.72
C ALA A 31 2.09 -6.15 4.07
N GLY A 32 2.89 -6.86 3.27
CA GLY A 32 4.34 -6.93 3.45
C GLY A 32 5.02 -5.57 3.32
N PHE A 33 4.64 -4.78 2.32
CA PHE A 33 5.16 -3.43 2.12
C PHE A 33 4.83 -2.52 3.32
N LEU A 34 3.55 -2.44 3.71
CA LEU A 34 3.13 -1.63 4.86
C LEU A 34 3.71 -2.14 6.19
N GLY A 35 3.82 -3.46 6.36
CA GLY A 35 4.46 -4.03 7.54
C GLY A 35 5.93 -3.65 7.66
N THR A 36 6.66 -3.70 6.55
CA THR A 36 8.09 -3.30 6.52
C THR A 36 8.25 -1.81 6.80
N THR A 37 7.47 -0.95 6.11
CA THR A 37 7.55 0.50 6.34
C THR A 37 7.09 0.87 7.73
N GLY A 38 6.04 0.23 8.26
CA GLY A 38 5.57 0.43 9.63
C GLY A 38 6.65 0.12 10.68
N VAL A 39 7.36 -1.00 10.54
CA VAL A 39 8.50 -1.34 11.41
C VAL A 39 9.63 -0.30 11.30
N LEU A 40 9.94 0.15 10.09
CA LEU A 40 10.99 1.14 9.85
C LEU A 40 10.70 2.48 10.54
N HIS A 41 9.44 2.86 10.75
CA HIS A 41 9.06 4.04 11.52
C HIS A 41 9.55 3.99 12.99
N PHE A 42 9.71 2.79 13.54
CA PHE A 42 10.21 2.59 14.90
C PHE A 42 11.73 2.37 14.95
N VAL A 43 12.29 1.70 13.94
CA VAL A 43 13.72 1.35 13.89
C VAL A 43 14.59 2.54 13.48
N LYS A 44 14.08 3.36 12.53
CA LYS A 44 14.79 4.54 11.98
C LYS A 44 13.88 5.76 11.89
N PRO A 45 13.33 6.24 13.00
CA PRO A 45 12.33 7.30 13.00
C PRO A 45 12.85 8.63 12.45
N GLU A 46 14.17 8.92 12.57
CA GLU A 46 14.75 10.19 12.12
C GLU A 46 14.56 10.44 10.62
N HIS A 47 14.47 9.37 9.81
CA HIS A 47 14.22 9.49 8.37
C HIS A 47 12.81 9.97 8.08
N PHE A 48 11.85 9.55 8.90
CA PHE A 48 10.44 9.90 8.76
C PHE A 48 10.12 11.24 9.42
N ASP A 49 10.76 11.59 10.53
CA ASP A 49 10.58 12.87 11.23
C ASP A 49 10.85 14.06 10.30
N ARG A 50 11.82 13.94 9.40
CA ARG A 50 12.21 14.99 8.44
C ARG A 50 11.15 15.26 7.37
N ILE A 51 10.20 14.33 7.19
CA ILE A 51 9.15 14.40 6.18
C ILE A 51 7.87 14.99 6.77
N VAL A 52 7.74 14.99 8.09
CA VAL A 52 6.55 15.52 8.78
C VAL A 52 6.46 17.03 8.57
N PRO A 53 5.34 17.56 8.07
CA PRO A 53 5.14 19.00 7.89
C PRO A 53 5.28 19.76 9.21
N ARG A 54 6.08 20.83 9.22
CA ARG A 54 6.31 21.67 10.41
C ARG A 54 5.05 22.43 10.87
N ALA A 55 4.04 22.52 10.01
CA ALA A 55 2.76 23.16 10.32
C ALA A 55 1.85 22.33 11.24
N LEU A 56 2.20 21.07 11.48
CA LEU A 56 1.39 20.20 12.35
C LEU A 56 1.61 20.51 13.83
N PRO A 57 0.54 20.46 14.66
CA PRO A 57 0.56 20.99 16.03
C PRO A 57 1.31 20.13 17.05
N SER A 58 1.87 18.99 16.67
CA SER A 58 2.58 18.08 17.58
C SER A 58 4.02 17.80 17.10
N SER A 59 4.78 17.03 17.87
CA SER A 59 6.14 16.66 17.49
C SER A 59 6.17 15.77 16.26
N ALA A 60 7.20 15.94 15.39
CA ALA A 60 7.40 15.07 14.23
C ALA A 60 7.44 13.59 14.63
N ARG A 61 8.09 13.27 15.75
CA ARG A 61 8.20 11.93 16.31
C ARG A 61 6.85 11.29 16.63
N PHE A 62 5.90 12.09 17.12
CA PHE A 62 4.54 11.62 17.37
C PHE A 62 3.87 11.14 16.07
N TYR A 63 3.94 11.95 14.99
CA TYR A 63 3.36 11.57 13.70
C TYR A 63 4.07 10.38 13.06
N THR A 64 5.39 10.29 13.21
CA THR A 64 6.17 9.15 12.75
C THR A 64 5.70 7.85 13.40
N TYR A 65 5.55 7.82 14.71
CA TYR A 65 5.07 6.62 15.41
C TYR A 65 3.58 6.35 15.15
N ALA A 66 2.74 7.38 15.09
CA ALA A 66 1.34 7.21 14.74
C ALA A 66 1.16 6.59 13.34
N SER A 67 1.95 7.05 12.36
CA SER A 67 1.99 6.44 11.02
C SER A 67 2.45 4.99 11.06
N GLY A 68 3.51 4.68 11.82
CA GLY A 68 4.00 3.32 11.99
C GLY A 68 2.94 2.38 12.56
N VAL A 69 2.22 2.81 13.61
CA VAL A 69 1.11 2.03 14.20
C VAL A 69 -0.02 1.84 13.17
N ALA A 70 -0.39 2.88 12.45
CA ALA A 70 -1.43 2.80 11.43
C ALA A 70 -1.04 1.85 10.29
N GLU A 71 0.20 1.91 9.80
CA GLU A 71 0.71 1.00 8.76
C GLU A 71 0.71 -0.45 9.21
N LEU A 72 1.17 -0.75 10.43
CA LEU A 72 1.15 -2.09 11.00
C LEU A 72 -0.27 -2.61 11.19
N GLY A 73 -1.18 -1.77 11.65
CA GLY A 73 -2.60 -2.11 11.80
C GLY A 73 -3.24 -2.46 10.44
N VAL A 74 -2.99 -1.63 9.43
CA VAL A 74 -3.48 -1.88 8.05
C VAL A 74 -2.86 -3.15 7.46
N ALA A 75 -1.56 -3.38 7.68
CA ALA A 75 -0.87 -4.60 7.24
C ALA A 75 -1.50 -5.85 7.85
N GLY A 76 -1.80 -5.83 9.15
CA GLY A 76 -2.50 -6.91 9.85
C GLY A 76 -3.89 -7.19 9.28
N LEU A 77 -4.69 -6.13 9.03
CA LEU A 77 -6.01 -6.26 8.43
C LEU A 77 -5.97 -6.83 7.00
N LEU A 78 -4.96 -6.50 6.21
CA LEU A 78 -4.78 -7.02 4.86
C LEU A 78 -4.29 -8.46 4.83
N ALA A 79 -3.49 -8.87 5.81
CA ALA A 79 -2.96 -10.22 5.92
C ALA A 79 -4.08 -11.25 6.14
N LEU A 80 -5.08 -10.94 6.96
CA LEU A 80 -6.18 -11.83 7.29
C LEU A 80 -7.29 -11.76 6.22
N PRO A 81 -7.71 -12.88 5.61
CA PRO A 81 -8.73 -12.91 4.57
C PRO A 81 -10.08 -12.30 4.98
N THR A 82 -10.46 -12.46 6.23
CA THR A 82 -11.73 -12.00 6.80
C THR A 82 -11.80 -10.48 6.95
N THR A 83 -10.66 -9.81 7.19
CA THR A 83 -10.58 -8.36 7.42
C THR A 83 -10.03 -7.59 6.23
N ARG A 84 -9.66 -8.25 5.13
CA ARG A 84 -9.05 -7.64 3.94
C ARG A 84 -9.84 -6.47 3.37
N ARG A 85 -11.16 -6.54 3.39
CA ARG A 85 -12.02 -5.47 2.89
C ARG A 85 -11.86 -4.20 3.72
N ALA A 86 -11.89 -4.33 5.05
CA ALA A 86 -11.64 -3.22 5.97
C ALA A 86 -10.20 -2.71 5.84
N GLY A 87 -9.22 -3.63 5.76
CA GLY A 87 -7.82 -3.30 5.53
C GLY A 87 -7.58 -2.52 4.23
N ALA A 88 -8.29 -2.87 3.16
CA ALA A 88 -8.18 -2.16 1.88
C ALA A 88 -8.73 -0.72 1.96
N LEU A 89 -9.85 -0.51 2.64
CA LEU A 89 -10.38 0.85 2.90
C LEU A 89 -9.43 1.65 3.79
N ALA A 90 -8.92 1.03 4.85
CA ALA A 90 -7.94 1.65 5.74
C ALA A 90 -6.65 2.01 5.00
N ALA A 91 -6.18 1.17 4.05
CA ALA A 91 -5.03 1.48 3.21
C ALA A 91 -5.30 2.69 2.30
N ILE A 92 -6.48 2.79 1.68
CA ILE A 92 -6.85 3.96 0.87
C ILE A 92 -6.84 5.22 1.73
N ALA A 93 -7.46 5.18 2.91
CA ALA A 93 -7.48 6.31 3.85
C ALA A 93 -6.06 6.70 4.28
N LEU A 94 -5.22 5.73 4.62
CA LEU A 94 -3.82 5.95 5.02
C LEU A 94 -3.02 6.61 3.88
N TYR A 95 -3.08 6.06 2.67
CA TYR A 95 -2.38 6.63 1.52
C TYR A 95 -2.85 8.06 1.23
N THR A 96 -4.15 8.33 1.32
CA THR A 96 -4.69 9.67 1.13
C THR A 96 -4.23 10.63 2.24
N ALA A 97 -4.21 10.18 3.49
CA ALA A 97 -3.78 10.99 4.63
C ALA A 97 -2.29 11.37 4.59
N VAL A 98 -1.42 10.50 4.06
CA VAL A 98 0.01 10.79 3.95
C VAL A 98 0.38 11.59 2.70
N PHE A 99 -0.56 11.80 1.79
CA PHE A 99 -0.31 12.53 0.55
C PHE A 99 0.16 13.97 0.77
N PRO A 100 -0.44 14.76 1.66
CA PRO A 100 0.05 16.11 1.98
C PRO A 100 1.52 16.12 2.46
N ALA A 101 1.92 15.14 3.28
CA ALA A 101 3.30 14.99 3.73
C ALA A 101 4.25 14.68 2.57
N ASN A 102 3.83 13.86 1.60
CA ASN A 102 4.61 13.58 0.40
C ASN A 102 4.76 14.84 -0.48
N VAL A 103 3.72 15.66 -0.61
CA VAL A 103 3.77 16.95 -1.33
C VAL A 103 4.73 17.92 -0.62
N GLN A 104 4.63 18.04 0.70
CA GLN A 104 5.53 18.87 1.50
C GLN A 104 6.99 18.43 1.32
N MET A 105 7.27 17.12 1.41
CA MET A 105 8.60 16.58 1.20
C MET A 105 9.14 16.92 -0.20
N ALA A 106 8.31 16.79 -1.25
CA ALA A 106 8.71 17.12 -2.62
C ALA A 106 9.06 18.60 -2.75
N TRP A 107 8.30 19.47 -2.07
CA TRP A 107 8.58 20.90 -2.02
C TRP A 107 9.87 21.23 -1.28
N ASP A 108 10.09 20.67 -0.10
CA ASP A 108 11.25 20.92 0.74
C ASP A 108 12.54 20.41 0.09
N TRP A 109 12.46 19.26 -0.59
CA TRP A 109 13.61 18.61 -1.22
C TRP A 109 13.85 19.02 -2.69
N ARG A 110 13.12 20.00 -3.22
CA ARG A 110 13.25 20.43 -4.63
C ARG A 110 14.65 20.94 -5.02
N HIS A 111 15.42 21.43 -4.05
CA HIS A 111 16.79 21.93 -4.23
C HIS A 111 17.86 21.00 -3.64
N GLU A 112 17.46 19.84 -3.13
CA GLU A 112 18.36 18.84 -2.57
C GLU A 112 19.06 18.02 -3.67
N SER A 113 19.93 17.08 -3.27
CA SER A 113 20.64 16.19 -4.20
C SER A 113 19.69 15.47 -5.17
N ALA A 114 20.16 15.10 -6.36
CA ALA A 114 19.39 14.42 -7.39
C ALA A 114 18.68 13.18 -6.84
N PHE A 115 19.34 12.38 -6.00
CA PHE A 115 18.76 11.21 -5.36
C PHE A 115 17.54 11.55 -4.48
N LYS A 116 17.67 12.55 -3.60
CA LYS A 116 16.55 12.99 -2.73
C LYS A 116 15.37 13.50 -3.55
N ARG A 117 15.65 14.27 -4.61
CA ARG A 117 14.61 14.75 -5.55
C ARG A 117 13.87 13.60 -6.22
N VAL A 118 14.58 12.62 -6.77
CA VAL A 118 13.96 11.44 -7.41
C VAL A 118 13.08 10.70 -6.42
N VAL A 119 13.53 10.50 -5.19
CA VAL A 119 12.72 9.85 -4.14
C VAL A 119 11.48 10.68 -3.82
N ALA A 120 11.62 11.98 -3.59
CA ALA A 120 10.52 12.85 -3.20
C ALA A 120 9.45 12.99 -4.29
N PHE A 121 9.85 13.29 -5.52
CA PHE A 121 8.93 13.43 -6.64
C PHE A 121 8.38 12.10 -7.13
N GLY A 122 9.14 11.01 -7.04
CA GLY A 122 8.70 9.66 -7.41
C GLY A 122 7.59 9.13 -6.52
N ARG A 123 7.52 9.56 -5.25
CA ARG A 123 6.45 9.18 -4.31
C ARG A 123 5.08 9.72 -4.72
N LEU A 124 5.01 10.86 -5.38
CA LEU A 124 3.74 11.46 -5.80
C LEU A 124 3.00 10.60 -6.82
N PRO A 125 3.58 10.23 -7.98
CA PRO A 125 2.90 9.35 -8.92
C PRO A 125 2.70 7.93 -8.38
N LEU A 126 3.57 7.45 -7.48
CA LEU A 126 3.43 6.13 -6.86
C LEU A 126 2.16 6.00 -6.01
N GLN A 127 1.62 7.10 -5.53
CA GLN A 127 0.36 7.15 -4.79
C GLN A 127 -0.81 6.55 -5.60
N ILE A 128 -0.86 6.82 -6.91
CA ILE A 128 -1.94 6.36 -7.79
C ILE A 128 -2.02 4.83 -7.84
N PRO A 129 -0.95 4.10 -8.19
CA PRO A 129 -0.98 2.64 -8.21
C PRO A 129 -1.19 2.01 -6.83
N LEU A 130 -0.75 2.65 -5.74
CA LEU A 130 -1.00 2.16 -4.39
C LEU A 130 -2.49 2.22 -4.03
N ILE A 131 -3.14 3.36 -4.25
CA ILE A 131 -4.58 3.52 -4.05
C ILE A 131 -5.36 2.59 -4.98
N HIS A 132 -4.96 2.48 -6.25
CA HIS A 132 -5.60 1.58 -7.21
C HIS A 132 -5.49 0.11 -6.77
N SER A 133 -4.34 -0.31 -6.28
CA SER A 133 -4.13 -1.67 -5.74
C SER A 133 -5.06 -1.94 -4.55
N ALA A 134 -5.12 -1.02 -3.59
CA ALA A 134 -6.01 -1.13 -2.44
C ALA A 134 -7.50 -1.18 -2.86
N TRP A 135 -7.90 -0.37 -3.84
CA TRP A 135 -9.25 -0.41 -4.41
C TRP A 135 -9.58 -1.76 -5.07
N ARG A 136 -8.63 -2.34 -5.80
CA ARG A 136 -8.80 -3.68 -6.38
C ARG A 136 -8.96 -4.75 -5.30
N ILE A 137 -8.16 -4.69 -4.23
CA ILE A 137 -8.29 -5.59 -3.08
C ILE A 137 -9.68 -5.46 -2.47
N TYR A 138 -10.16 -4.23 -2.23
CA TYR A 138 -11.51 -3.97 -1.73
C TYR A 138 -12.59 -4.64 -2.59
N LYS A 139 -12.56 -4.41 -3.91
CA LYS A 139 -13.55 -4.99 -4.84
C LYS A 139 -13.52 -6.50 -4.89
N THR A 140 -12.33 -7.11 -4.86
CA THR A 140 -12.19 -8.58 -4.94
C THR A 140 -12.55 -9.27 -3.63
N SER A 141 -12.33 -8.60 -2.48
CA SER A 141 -12.70 -9.12 -1.16
C SER A 141 -14.19 -8.99 -0.84
N SER A 142 -14.92 -8.15 -1.57
CA SER A 142 -16.37 -7.91 -1.39
C SER A 142 -17.27 -9.00 -2.01
N ARG A 143 -16.70 -9.90 -2.80
CA ARG A 143 -17.45 -10.95 -3.56
C ARG A 143 -17.42 -12.32 -2.91
N ARG A 144 -17.04 -12.42 -1.64
CA ARG A 144 -17.05 -13.68 -0.88
C ARG A 144 -18.13 -13.65 0.19
#